data_0e871c4bbe6fcfb79d52f5a5f6a609d2
#
_entry.id   0e871c4bbe6fcfb79d52f5a5f6a609d2
#
_cell.length_a   1.000
_cell.length_b   1.000
_cell.length_c   1.000
_cell.angle_alpha   90.00
_cell.angle_beta   90.00
_cell.angle_gamma   90.00
#
_symmetry.space_group_name_H-M   'P 1'
#
loop_
_entity.id
_entity.type
_entity.pdbx_description
1 polymer ?
#
loop_
_entity_poly.entity_id
_entity_poly.type
_entity_poly.pdbx_seq_one_letter_code
_entity_poly.pdbx_strand_id
1 'polypeptide(L)'
;MHFVINDTVKQLLNLLWFCKKVNIPFEVYGFTNDSPSEWRNPDPDGRGGLEEIQVMKENEIYCHPTFRLLNFVSSDSGKDFEEQCQHLFKLSYSLQNGYSDYVPYGFNLSGTPLNETIIALRELIPDFFKKHQVSKLNTVLLTDGESQSISRVNMCPSYYDPNVMQFGRISLHSRCQLRDRKIGRVYHACNEWNWKNSITQTLLQNLEDNFPNCNIIGIRLLQSGEVSRFHYQYKEDENYTDQDKKSWSKTKSAILKPTGYSVLYGIASSRLNESEEFEVKENATKAQIRSAFKKNLKNKSSNKKVLSSFVDM
;
A
#
# COMPACT_ATOMS: atom_id res chain seq x y z
N MET A 1 0.51 -6.61 -11.12
CA MET A 1 1.20 -7.38 -10.03
C MET A 1 1.50 -8.82 -10.40
N HIS A 2 0.65 -9.56 -11.11
CA HIS A 2 0.88 -10.99 -11.43
C HIS A 2 2.29 -11.32 -11.94
N PHE A 3 2.82 -10.57 -12.90
CA PHE A 3 4.13 -10.86 -13.52
C PHE A 3 5.36 -10.60 -12.63
N VAL A 4 5.19 -9.92 -11.51
CA VAL A 4 6.31 -9.46 -10.67
C VAL A 4 6.15 -9.80 -9.20
N ILE A 5 5.05 -10.44 -8.80
CA ILE A 5 4.74 -10.66 -7.38
C ILE A 5 5.76 -11.56 -6.70
N ASN A 6 6.20 -12.61 -7.36
CA ASN A 6 7.17 -13.53 -6.78
C ASN A 6 8.54 -12.86 -6.58
N ASP A 7 8.99 -12.08 -7.56
CA ASP A 7 10.26 -11.35 -7.45
C ASP A 7 10.17 -10.22 -6.41
N THR A 8 9.00 -9.58 -6.30
CA THR A 8 8.73 -8.62 -5.23
C THR A 8 8.81 -9.28 -3.85
N VAL A 9 8.20 -10.45 -3.70
CA VAL A 9 8.22 -11.21 -2.44
C VAL A 9 9.63 -11.69 -2.11
N LYS A 10 10.43 -12.14 -3.08
CA LYS A 10 11.85 -12.47 -2.84
C LYS A 10 12.63 -11.29 -2.25
N GLN A 11 12.46 -10.08 -2.81
CA GLN A 11 13.11 -8.88 -2.28
C GLN A 11 12.60 -8.53 -0.88
N LEU A 12 11.30 -8.67 -0.64
CA LEU A 12 10.71 -8.50 0.69
C LEU A 12 11.31 -9.50 1.69
N LEU A 13 11.38 -10.79 1.34
CA LEU A 13 11.95 -11.81 2.22
C LEU A 13 13.40 -11.49 2.61
N ASN A 14 14.22 -11.02 1.67
CA ASN A 14 15.60 -10.58 1.96
C ASN A 14 15.60 -9.45 2.99
N LEU A 15 14.69 -8.48 2.86
CA LEU A 15 14.54 -7.39 3.84
C LEU A 15 14.09 -7.90 5.21
N LEU A 16 13.14 -8.85 5.26
CA LEU A 16 12.63 -9.42 6.50
C LEU A 16 13.72 -10.22 7.25
N TRP A 17 14.51 -11.02 6.52
CA TRP A 17 15.66 -11.70 7.10
C TRP A 17 16.69 -10.72 7.69
N PHE A 18 16.94 -9.62 6.99
CA PHE A 18 17.77 -8.56 7.51
C PHE A 18 17.19 -7.96 8.81
N CYS A 19 15.93 -7.54 8.80
CA CYS A 19 15.27 -7.00 9.99
C CYS A 19 15.31 -7.98 11.16
N LYS A 20 15.06 -9.28 10.90
CA LYS A 20 15.15 -10.34 11.91
C LYS A 20 16.55 -10.45 12.52
N LYS A 21 17.59 -10.45 11.69
CA LYS A 21 18.99 -10.52 12.14
C LYS A 21 19.42 -9.36 13.04
N VAL A 22 18.86 -8.16 12.79
CA VAL A 22 19.23 -6.95 13.53
C VAL A 22 18.20 -6.55 14.59
N ASN A 23 17.24 -7.44 14.87
CA ASN A 23 16.18 -7.26 15.86
C ASN A 23 15.34 -5.98 15.63
N ILE A 24 15.08 -5.62 14.37
CA ILE A 24 14.11 -4.59 14.02
C ILE A 24 12.73 -5.24 13.93
N PRO A 25 11.73 -4.80 14.70
CA PRO A 25 10.39 -5.34 14.62
C PRO A 25 9.72 -4.96 13.28
N PHE A 26 8.92 -5.87 12.76
CA PHE A 26 8.19 -5.67 11.50
C PHE A 26 6.91 -6.49 11.45
N GLU A 27 5.98 -6.02 10.63
CA GLU A 27 4.78 -6.73 10.22
C GLU A 27 4.56 -6.55 8.72
N VAL A 28 4.09 -7.58 8.05
CA VAL A 28 3.85 -7.59 6.61
C VAL A 28 2.40 -7.89 6.34
N TYR A 29 1.76 -7.02 5.60
CA TYR A 29 0.36 -7.14 5.21
C TYR A 29 0.22 -7.17 3.69
N GLY A 30 -0.68 -8.01 3.21
CA GLY A 30 -1.22 -7.90 1.85
C GLY A 30 -2.64 -7.38 1.89
N PHE A 31 -3.04 -6.64 0.87
CA PHE A 31 -4.38 -6.11 0.73
C PHE A 31 -5.01 -6.54 -0.59
N THR A 32 -6.29 -6.87 -0.54
CA THR A 32 -7.07 -7.31 -1.70
C THR A 32 -8.56 -7.06 -1.49
N ASN A 33 -9.32 -7.04 -2.59
CA ASN A 33 -10.77 -7.10 -2.61
C ASN A 33 -11.28 -8.46 -3.10
N ASP A 34 -10.46 -9.52 -2.96
CA ASP A 34 -10.90 -10.86 -3.34
C ASP A 34 -12.06 -11.32 -2.48
N SER A 35 -13.14 -11.69 -3.13
CA SER A 35 -14.35 -12.16 -2.46
C SER A 35 -14.76 -13.52 -2.98
N PRO A 36 -15.37 -14.35 -2.12
CA PRO A 36 -16.04 -15.57 -2.53
C PRO A 36 -17.04 -15.32 -3.66
N SER A 37 -17.17 -16.30 -4.58
CA SER A 37 -18.16 -16.23 -5.66
C SER A 37 -19.59 -16.12 -5.11
N GLU A 38 -19.84 -16.69 -3.95
CA GLU A 38 -21.08 -16.60 -3.18
C GLU A 38 -21.40 -15.15 -2.77
N TRP A 39 -20.39 -14.32 -2.61
CA TRP A 39 -20.55 -12.90 -2.29
C TRP A 39 -20.67 -12.02 -3.54
N ARG A 40 -20.36 -12.57 -4.73
CA ARG A 40 -20.54 -11.90 -6.01
C ARG A 40 -21.97 -12.03 -6.55
N ASN A 41 -22.70 -13.06 -6.09
CA ASN A 41 -24.13 -13.22 -6.31
C ASN A 41 -24.84 -12.94 -4.98
N PRO A 42 -25.24 -11.69 -4.70
CA PRO A 42 -26.19 -11.44 -3.64
C PRO A 42 -27.45 -12.26 -3.93
N ASP A 43 -28.14 -12.65 -2.87
CA ASP A 43 -29.44 -13.33 -2.88
C ASP A 43 -30.25 -12.93 -4.13
N PRO A 44 -30.92 -13.86 -4.83
CA PRO A 44 -31.72 -13.57 -6.03
C PRO A 44 -32.69 -12.41 -5.87
N ASP A 45 -33.07 -12.10 -4.65
CA ASP A 45 -33.95 -10.96 -4.32
C ASP A 45 -33.18 -9.61 -4.22
N GLY A 46 -31.84 -9.58 -4.42
CA GLY A 46 -31.02 -8.37 -4.43
C GLY A 46 -30.95 -7.65 -3.08
N ARG A 47 -31.37 -8.29 -2.00
CA ARG A 47 -31.47 -7.72 -0.66
C ARG A 47 -30.41 -8.21 0.30
N GLY A 48 -29.80 -9.33 0.00
CA GLY A 48 -28.85 -9.96 0.90
C GLY A 48 -27.45 -9.57 0.55
N GLY A 49 -26.80 -8.94 1.36
CA GLY A 49 -25.39 -8.71 1.23
C GLY A 49 -24.78 -8.44 2.57
N LEU A 50 -23.50 -8.47 2.58
CA LEU A 50 -22.63 -8.00 3.64
C LEU A 50 -22.96 -6.59 4.14
N GLU A 51 -23.77 -5.85 3.39
CA GLU A 51 -24.19 -4.48 3.71
C GLU A 51 -25.11 -4.42 4.94
N GLU A 52 -25.84 -5.50 5.26
CA GLU A 52 -26.67 -5.57 6.48
C GLU A 52 -25.86 -5.69 7.78
N ILE A 53 -24.59 -6.08 7.69
CA ILE A 53 -23.73 -6.27 8.86
C ILE A 53 -23.08 -4.98 9.33
N GLN A 54 -23.03 -3.95 8.47
CA GLN A 54 -22.40 -2.67 8.78
C GLN A 54 -23.44 -1.66 9.26
N VAL A 55 -23.28 -1.14 10.48
CA VAL A 55 -24.01 0.05 10.94
C VAL A 55 -23.45 1.25 10.19
N MET A 56 -24.05 1.58 9.06
CA MET A 56 -23.61 2.67 8.19
C MET A 56 -24.35 3.96 8.57
N LYS A 57 -23.59 5.03 8.66
CA LYS A 57 -24.14 6.37 8.87
C LYS A 57 -23.94 7.20 7.62
N GLU A 58 -24.92 8.04 7.32
CA GLU A 58 -24.85 8.96 6.20
C GLU A 58 -23.60 9.84 6.28
N ASN A 59 -22.95 10.05 5.13
CA ASN A 59 -21.72 10.82 4.97
C ASN A 59 -20.46 10.22 5.61
N GLU A 60 -20.51 8.98 6.10
CA GLU A 60 -19.29 8.25 6.48
C GLU A 60 -18.62 7.60 5.25
N ILE A 61 -17.32 7.37 5.35
CA ILE A 61 -16.58 6.66 4.30
C ILE A 61 -17.07 5.22 4.27
N TYR A 62 -17.38 4.74 3.08
CA TYR A 62 -17.76 3.36 2.83
C TYR A 62 -16.54 2.53 2.46
N CYS A 63 -16.12 1.64 3.34
CA CYS A 63 -15.13 0.62 3.03
C CYS A 63 -15.83 -0.61 2.49
N HIS A 64 -15.40 -1.10 1.33
CA HIS A 64 -16.05 -2.24 0.69
C HIS A 64 -15.95 -3.49 1.58
N PRO A 65 -17.04 -4.25 1.82
CA PRO A 65 -17.01 -5.38 2.73
C PRO A 65 -16.11 -6.55 2.27
N THR A 66 -15.73 -6.58 0.99
CA THR A 66 -14.75 -7.55 0.48
C THR A 66 -13.31 -7.13 0.74
N PHE A 67 -13.06 -5.93 1.26
CA PHE A 67 -11.72 -5.50 1.63
C PHE A 67 -11.13 -6.45 2.67
N ARG A 68 -9.92 -6.87 2.39
CA ARG A 68 -9.13 -7.72 3.28
C ARG A 68 -7.73 -7.15 3.43
N LEU A 69 -7.29 -7.12 4.67
CA LEU A 69 -5.92 -6.83 5.04
C LEU A 69 -5.37 -8.06 5.79
N LEU A 70 -4.45 -8.76 5.15
CA LEU A 70 -3.98 -10.07 5.56
C LEU A 70 -2.57 -9.93 6.16
N ASN A 71 -2.39 -10.23 7.44
CA ASN A 71 -1.07 -10.29 8.06
C ASN A 71 -0.37 -11.58 7.62
N PHE A 72 0.69 -11.47 6.85
CA PHE A 72 1.45 -12.60 6.34
C PHE A 72 2.65 -12.97 7.22
N VAL A 73 3.38 -11.97 7.72
CA VAL A 73 4.58 -12.19 8.51
C VAL A 73 4.66 -11.14 9.60
N SER A 74 4.92 -11.59 10.83
CA SER A 74 5.13 -10.71 11.98
C SER A 74 6.32 -11.19 12.79
N SER A 75 7.18 -10.25 13.21
CA SER A 75 8.40 -10.55 13.95
C SER A 75 8.18 -11.22 15.30
N ASP A 76 7.00 -11.06 15.90
CA ASP A 76 6.65 -11.54 17.24
C ASP A 76 5.29 -12.25 17.31
N SER A 77 4.86 -12.86 16.23
CA SER A 77 3.58 -13.59 16.16
C SER A 77 3.54 -14.87 17.03
N GLY A 78 4.65 -15.28 17.62
CA GLY A 78 4.81 -16.58 18.27
C GLY A 78 4.85 -17.76 17.31
N LYS A 79 4.67 -17.54 16.01
CA LYS A 79 4.80 -18.54 14.95
C LYS A 79 6.23 -18.59 14.42
N ASP A 80 6.60 -19.73 13.85
CA ASP A 80 7.89 -19.87 13.19
C ASP A 80 8.04 -18.87 12.04
N PHE A 81 9.11 -18.08 12.09
CA PHE A 81 9.37 -17.05 11.08
C PHE A 81 9.64 -17.66 9.70
N GLU A 82 10.37 -18.78 9.66
CA GLU A 82 10.69 -19.47 8.41
C GLU A 82 9.43 -20.03 7.76
N GLU A 83 8.53 -20.60 8.56
CA GLU A 83 7.25 -21.11 8.08
C GLU A 83 6.39 -19.99 7.48
N GLN A 84 6.28 -18.84 8.15
CA GLN A 84 5.57 -17.67 7.62
C GLN A 84 6.18 -17.22 6.27
N CYS A 85 7.50 -17.12 6.18
CA CYS A 85 8.21 -16.77 4.95
C CYS A 85 7.97 -17.78 3.82
N GLN A 86 7.97 -19.09 4.14
CA GLN A 86 7.70 -20.15 3.18
C GLN A 86 6.26 -20.07 2.64
N HIS A 87 5.27 -19.82 3.51
CA HIS A 87 3.88 -19.65 3.11
C HIS A 87 3.71 -18.46 2.17
N LEU A 88 4.29 -17.30 2.51
CA LEU A 88 4.26 -16.12 1.66
C LEU A 88 4.93 -16.37 0.30
N PHE A 89 6.06 -17.07 0.29
CA PHE A 89 6.75 -17.43 -0.96
C PHE A 89 5.90 -18.37 -1.83
N LYS A 90 5.34 -19.44 -1.25
CA LYS A 90 4.46 -20.39 -1.97
C LYS A 90 3.24 -19.67 -2.55
N LEU A 91 2.60 -18.81 -1.76
CA LEU A 91 1.46 -18.00 -2.22
C LEU A 91 1.85 -17.12 -3.42
N SER A 92 2.96 -16.39 -3.31
CA SER A 92 3.42 -15.52 -4.41
C SER A 92 3.76 -16.30 -5.68
N TYR A 93 4.32 -17.48 -5.54
CA TYR A 93 4.63 -18.38 -6.66
C TYR A 93 3.35 -18.86 -7.35
N SER A 94 2.34 -19.28 -6.58
CA SER A 94 1.05 -19.72 -7.11
C SER A 94 0.32 -18.58 -7.83
N LEU A 95 0.31 -17.38 -7.24
CA LEU A 95 -0.31 -16.20 -7.83
C LEU A 95 0.37 -15.81 -9.16
N GLN A 96 1.70 -15.88 -9.23
CA GLN A 96 2.43 -15.52 -10.45
C GLN A 96 2.21 -16.51 -11.61
N ASN A 97 2.10 -17.78 -11.29
CA ASN A 97 1.99 -18.85 -12.30
C ASN A 97 0.54 -19.24 -12.63
N GLY A 98 -0.44 -18.52 -12.09
CA GLY A 98 -1.86 -18.75 -12.37
C GLY A 98 -2.41 -20.05 -11.77
N TYR A 99 -1.76 -20.60 -10.75
CA TYR A 99 -2.22 -21.77 -10.02
C TYR A 99 -3.34 -21.40 -9.03
N SER A 100 -4.46 -20.93 -9.55
CA SER A 100 -5.59 -20.45 -8.75
C SER A 100 -6.14 -21.50 -7.78
N ASP A 101 -6.09 -22.77 -8.14
CA ASP A 101 -6.60 -23.87 -7.32
C ASP A 101 -5.78 -24.10 -6.04
N TYR A 102 -4.55 -23.57 -5.99
CA TYR A 102 -3.68 -23.62 -4.81
C TYR A 102 -3.67 -22.33 -4.00
N VAL A 103 -4.43 -21.32 -4.43
CA VAL A 103 -4.56 -20.05 -3.71
C VAL A 103 -5.78 -20.13 -2.81
N PRO A 104 -5.63 -19.98 -1.49
CA PRO A 104 -6.77 -20.00 -0.59
C PRO A 104 -7.77 -18.89 -0.93
N TYR A 105 -9.02 -19.14 -0.63
CA TYR A 105 -10.10 -18.21 -0.86
C TYR A 105 -9.85 -16.88 -0.14
N GLY A 106 -10.02 -15.75 -0.82
CA GLY A 106 -9.77 -14.44 -0.26
C GLY A 106 -8.31 -13.97 -0.31
N PHE A 107 -7.43 -14.71 -1.01
CA PHE A 107 -6.01 -14.39 -1.18
C PHE A 107 -5.63 -14.06 -2.62
N ASN A 108 -6.57 -14.11 -3.56
CA ASN A 108 -6.28 -13.77 -4.95
C ASN A 108 -5.98 -12.29 -5.13
N LEU A 109 -5.18 -11.97 -6.13
CA LEU A 109 -4.93 -10.59 -6.56
C LEU A 109 -6.21 -10.04 -7.18
N SER A 110 -6.88 -9.16 -6.48
CA SER A 110 -8.11 -8.51 -6.92
C SER A 110 -8.17 -7.07 -6.47
N GLY A 111 -8.37 -6.17 -7.42
CA GLY A 111 -8.43 -4.74 -7.16
C GLY A 111 -7.15 -4.13 -6.57
N THR A 112 -7.23 -2.86 -6.22
CA THR A 112 -6.17 -2.15 -5.49
C THR A 112 -6.83 -1.29 -4.40
N PRO A 113 -7.30 -1.90 -3.28
CA PRO A 113 -7.97 -1.18 -2.18
C PRO A 113 -6.96 -0.43 -1.29
N LEU A 114 -6.14 0.42 -1.91
CA LEU A 114 -5.13 1.19 -1.21
C LEU A 114 -5.74 2.23 -0.28
N ASN A 115 -6.86 2.85 -0.65
CA ASN A 115 -7.55 3.82 0.19
C ASN A 115 -8.06 3.20 1.48
N GLU A 116 -8.67 2.03 1.40
CA GLU A 116 -9.13 1.25 2.55
C GLU A 116 -7.96 0.81 3.42
N THR A 117 -6.85 0.43 2.79
CA THR A 117 -5.59 0.10 3.49
C THR A 117 -5.07 1.29 4.29
N ILE A 118 -5.03 2.49 3.71
CA ILE A 118 -4.58 3.72 4.39
C ILE A 118 -5.50 4.03 5.59
N ILE A 119 -6.80 3.82 5.45
CA ILE A 119 -7.75 3.98 6.56
C ILE A 119 -7.45 2.97 7.67
N ALA A 120 -7.22 1.70 7.33
CA ALA A 120 -6.89 0.66 8.30
C ALA A 120 -5.56 0.94 9.03
N LEU A 121 -4.59 1.59 8.40
CA LEU A 121 -3.33 1.99 9.04
C LEU A 121 -3.53 2.94 10.22
N ARG A 122 -4.66 3.65 10.31
CA ARG A 122 -4.98 4.50 11.48
C ARG A 122 -5.11 3.71 12.77
N GLU A 123 -5.48 2.45 12.69
CA GLU A 123 -5.56 1.53 13.84
C GLU A 123 -4.26 0.73 13.99
N LEU A 124 -3.68 0.27 12.89
CA LEU A 124 -2.48 -0.56 12.93
C LEU A 124 -1.23 0.18 13.41
N ILE A 125 -1.06 1.45 13.03
CA ILE A 125 0.12 2.23 13.42
C ILE A 125 0.20 2.42 14.95
N PRO A 126 -0.85 2.87 15.65
CA PRO A 126 -0.84 2.95 17.10
C PRO A 126 -0.58 1.60 17.79
N ASP A 127 -1.20 0.54 17.27
CA ASP A 127 -1.02 -0.81 17.81
C ASP A 127 0.44 -1.28 17.66
N PHE A 128 1.06 -1.01 16.52
CA PHE A 128 2.47 -1.32 16.29
C PHE A 128 3.38 -0.55 17.24
N PHE A 129 3.17 0.77 17.42
CA PHE A 129 3.94 1.57 18.36
C PHE A 129 3.80 1.04 19.79
N LYS A 130 2.58 0.72 20.21
CA LYS A 130 2.29 0.18 21.55
C LYS A 130 2.93 -1.19 21.76
N LYS A 131 2.80 -2.07 20.78
CA LYS A 131 3.28 -3.46 20.83
C LYS A 131 4.79 -3.55 20.87
N HIS A 132 5.48 -2.79 20.02
CA HIS A 132 6.92 -2.87 19.83
C HIS A 132 7.71 -1.78 20.57
N GLN A 133 7.03 -0.80 21.18
CA GLN A 133 7.64 0.31 21.94
C GLN A 133 8.73 1.06 21.14
N VAL A 134 8.51 1.25 19.86
CA VAL A 134 9.43 1.96 18.96
C VAL A 134 9.12 3.46 18.94
N SER A 135 10.13 4.30 18.71
CA SER A 135 9.98 5.76 18.63
C SER A 135 9.74 6.27 17.22
N LYS A 136 10.06 5.47 16.21
CA LYS A 136 9.87 5.76 14.78
C LYS A 136 9.40 4.52 14.05
N LEU A 137 8.55 4.73 13.04
CA LEU A 137 8.03 3.69 12.17
C LEU A 137 8.23 4.10 10.70
N ASN A 138 8.61 3.15 9.87
CA ASN A 138 8.58 3.27 8.41
C ASN A 138 7.46 2.37 7.87
N THR A 139 6.39 2.97 7.36
CA THR A 139 5.31 2.25 6.66
C THR A 139 5.59 2.27 5.18
N VAL A 140 5.75 1.09 4.58
CA VAL A 140 6.03 0.93 3.15
C VAL A 140 4.78 0.45 2.43
N LEU A 141 4.30 1.25 1.48
CA LEU A 141 3.18 0.94 0.60
C LEU A 141 3.71 0.55 -0.77
N LEU A 142 3.61 -0.73 -1.12
CA LEU A 142 4.06 -1.25 -2.42
C LEU A 142 2.86 -1.63 -3.27
N THR A 143 2.77 -1.07 -4.48
CA THR A 143 1.68 -1.31 -5.42
C THR A 143 2.14 -1.18 -6.88
N ASP A 144 1.44 -1.82 -7.80
CA ASP A 144 1.59 -1.65 -9.26
C ASP A 144 0.45 -0.84 -9.87
N GLY A 145 -0.57 -0.52 -9.06
CA GLY A 145 -1.79 0.15 -9.50
C GLY A 145 -2.14 1.41 -8.71
N GLU A 146 -2.98 2.26 -9.28
CA GLU A 146 -3.66 3.32 -8.55
C GLU A 146 -4.72 2.73 -7.63
N SER A 147 -5.04 3.45 -6.56
CA SER A 147 -6.16 3.05 -5.71
C SER A 147 -7.48 3.05 -6.50
N GLN A 148 -8.34 2.10 -6.17
CA GLN A 148 -9.74 2.16 -6.58
C GLN A 148 -10.42 3.38 -5.93
N SER A 149 -11.49 3.86 -6.57
CA SER A 149 -12.32 4.92 -5.99
C SER A 149 -12.98 4.43 -4.71
N ILE A 150 -12.97 5.28 -3.69
CA ILE A 150 -13.69 5.06 -2.46
C ILE A 150 -14.98 5.88 -2.46
N SER A 151 -15.99 5.46 -1.73
CA SER A 151 -17.30 6.10 -1.69
C SER A 151 -17.64 6.59 -0.28
N ARG A 152 -18.64 7.45 -0.16
CA ARG A 152 -19.33 7.74 1.08
C ARG A 152 -20.72 7.12 1.10
N VAL A 153 -21.20 6.84 2.28
CA VAL A 153 -22.58 6.40 2.50
C VAL A 153 -23.53 7.53 2.14
N ASN A 154 -24.57 7.20 1.41
CA ASN A 154 -25.67 8.10 1.07
C ASN A 154 -27.00 7.38 1.31
N MET A 155 -27.91 8.03 2.00
CA MET A 155 -29.28 7.55 2.15
C MET A 155 -30.17 8.28 1.13
N CYS A 156 -30.81 7.55 0.27
CA CYS A 156 -31.68 8.12 -0.78
C CYS A 156 -33.04 7.41 -0.80
N PRO A 157 -34.11 8.08 -1.23
CA PRO A 157 -35.38 7.43 -1.44
C PRO A 157 -35.26 6.27 -2.41
N SER A 158 -35.97 5.19 -2.15
CA SER A 158 -36.05 4.06 -3.05
C SER A 158 -36.70 4.46 -4.37
N TYR A 159 -36.19 3.90 -5.47
CA TYR A 159 -36.82 4.09 -6.80
C TYR A 159 -38.26 3.54 -6.86
N TYR A 160 -38.52 2.48 -6.09
CA TYR A 160 -39.85 1.83 -6.10
C TYR A 160 -40.84 2.45 -5.11
N ASP A 161 -40.37 2.99 -3.98
CA ASP A 161 -41.19 3.69 -3.00
C ASP A 161 -40.39 4.86 -2.40
N PRO A 162 -40.75 6.11 -2.77
CA PRO A 162 -40.07 7.30 -2.27
C PRO A 162 -40.15 7.50 -0.75
N ASN A 163 -41.07 6.84 -0.06
CA ASN A 163 -41.17 6.90 1.41
C ASN A 163 -40.19 5.95 2.12
N VAL A 164 -39.56 5.04 1.37
CA VAL A 164 -38.58 4.09 1.88
C VAL A 164 -37.18 4.61 1.55
N MET A 165 -36.39 4.89 2.59
CA MET A 165 -34.99 5.24 2.40
C MET A 165 -34.17 3.98 2.18
N GLN A 166 -33.36 3.98 1.15
CA GLN A 166 -32.44 2.91 0.83
C GLN A 166 -31.00 3.36 0.91
N PHE A 167 -30.11 2.40 1.16
CA PHE A 167 -28.67 2.60 1.13
C PHE A 167 -28.20 2.86 -0.30
N GLY A 168 -27.37 3.88 -0.43
CA GLY A 168 -26.68 4.21 -1.66
C GLY A 168 -25.22 4.57 -1.41
N ARG A 169 -24.44 4.67 -2.47
CA ARG A 169 -23.03 5.03 -2.44
C ARG A 169 -22.76 6.18 -3.39
N ILE A 170 -22.05 7.20 -2.92
CA ILE A 170 -21.58 8.31 -3.76
C ILE A 170 -20.07 8.27 -3.77
N SER A 171 -19.48 8.11 -4.96
CA SER A 171 -18.03 8.11 -5.14
C SER A 171 -17.43 9.43 -4.63
N LEU A 172 -16.37 9.33 -3.85
CA LEU A 172 -15.59 10.49 -3.42
C LEU A 172 -14.74 10.97 -4.58
N HIS A 173 -14.93 12.23 -4.94
CA HIS A 173 -14.22 12.89 -6.02
C HIS A 173 -13.78 14.31 -5.57
N SER A 174 -13.23 15.07 -6.49
CA SER A 174 -12.54 16.35 -6.28
C SER A 174 -13.28 17.44 -5.46
N ARG A 175 -14.57 17.33 -5.27
CA ARG A 175 -15.37 18.31 -4.51
C ARG A 175 -15.69 17.87 -3.09
N CYS A 176 -15.11 16.78 -2.63
CA CYS A 176 -15.36 16.27 -1.28
C CYS A 176 -14.40 16.89 -0.26
N GLN A 177 -14.91 17.08 0.95
CA GLN A 177 -14.11 17.40 2.12
C GLN A 177 -14.08 16.19 3.04
N LEU A 178 -12.88 15.83 3.50
CA LEU A 178 -12.66 14.82 4.53
C LEU A 178 -12.46 15.54 5.87
N ARG A 179 -13.30 15.26 6.85
CA ARG A 179 -13.15 15.80 8.20
C ARG A 179 -12.65 14.72 9.15
N ASP A 180 -11.48 14.97 9.73
CA ASP A 180 -11.00 14.17 10.84
C ASP A 180 -11.54 14.75 12.15
N ARG A 181 -12.46 14.02 12.80
CA ARG A 181 -13.09 14.48 14.04
C ARG A 181 -12.15 14.39 15.25
N LYS A 182 -11.13 13.52 15.19
CA LYS A 182 -10.18 13.29 16.29
C LYS A 182 -9.23 14.49 16.47
N ILE A 183 -8.70 15.00 15.36
CA ILE A 183 -7.78 16.16 15.37
C ILE A 183 -8.46 17.47 14.96
N GLY A 184 -9.76 17.44 14.61
CA GLY A 184 -10.55 18.62 14.24
C GLY A 184 -10.18 19.21 12.88
N ARG A 185 -9.42 18.54 12.03
CA ARG A 185 -8.91 19.06 10.76
C ARG A 185 -9.80 18.67 9.59
N VAL A 186 -9.89 19.59 8.61
CA VAL A 186 -10.62 19.37 7.35
C VAL A 186 -9.62 19.38 6.21
N TYR A 187 -9.73 18.36 5.36
CA TYR A 187 -8.92 18.18 4.16
C TYR A 187 -9.79 18.33 2.92
N HIS A 188 -9.27 18.99 1.91
CA HIS A 188 -9.94 19.13 0.63
C HIS A 188 -9.38 18.08 -0.33
N ALA A 189 -10.21 17.14 -0.72
CA ALA A 189 -9.88 16.18 -1.76
C ALA A 189 -9.98 16.88 -3.11
N CYS A 190 -8.89 17.37 -3.62
CA CYS A 190 -8.68 18.11 -4.86
C CYS A 190 -9.19 19.56 -4.90
N ASN A 191 -8.38 20.43 -5.49
CA ASN A 191 -8.82 21.70 -6.04
C ASN A 191 -9.50 21.47 -7.40
N GLU A 192 -10.53 22.25 -7.73
CA GLU A 192 -11.29 22.17 -8.99
C GLU A 192 -10.41 22.25 -10.25
N TRP A 193 -9.19 22.75 -10.11
CA TRP A 193 -8.22 22.99 -11.18
C TRP A 193 -7.04 22.02 -11.18
N ASN A 194 -6.90 21.18 -10.14
CA ASN A 194 -5.75 20.31 -9.99
C ASN A 194 -6.18 18.84 -9.79
N TRP A 195 -6.30 18.12 -10.89
CA TRP A 195 -6.58 16.67 -10.92
C TRP A 195 -5.51 15.83 -10.21
N LYS A 196 -4.44 16.48 -9.72
CA LYS A 196 -3.26 15.84 -9.12
C LYS A 196 -3.50 15.38 -7.67
N ASN A 197 -4.39 16.04 -6.93
CA ASN A 197 -4.67 15.63 -5.55
C ASN A 197 -5.78 14.59 -5.53
N SER A 198 -5.41 13.33 -5.49
CA SER A 198 -6.37 12.24 -5.33
C SER A 198 -6.85 12.13 -3.89
N ILE A 199 -7.99 11.48 -3.68
CA ILE A 199 -8.46 11.12 -2.33
C ILE A 199 -7.40 10.31 -1.57
N THR A 200 -6.60 9.52 -2.27
CA THR A 200 -5.47 8.77 -1.71
C THR A 200 -4.44 9.69 -1.05
N GLN A 201 -4.03 10.77 -1.72
CA GLN A 201 -3.10 11.74 -1.15
C GLN A 201 -3.70 12.47 0.06
N THR A 202 -5.00 12.78 0.00
CA THR A 202 -5.73 13.36 1.12
C THR A 202 -5.75 12.44 2.34
N LEU A 203 -5.98 11.15 2.15
CA LEU A 203 -5.94 10.14 3.20
C LEU A 203 -4.54 9.97 3.77
N LEU A 204 -3.52 9.97 2.93
CA LEU A 204 -2.11 9.90 3.34
C LEU A 204 -1.69 11.12 4.14
N GLN A 205 -2.10 12.32 3.72
CA GLN A 205 -1.85 13.56 4.47
C GLN A 205 -2.52 13.52 5.85
N ASN A 206 -3.75 13.01 5.91
CA ASN A 206 -4.43 12.79 7.19
C ASN A 206 -3.67 11.79 8.08
N LEU A 207 -3.11 10.74 7.49
CA LEU A 207 -2.31 9.76 8.22
C LEU A 207 -1.01 10.37 8.75
N GLU A 208 -0.28 11.14 7.94
CA GLU A 208 0.93 11.87 8.32
C GLU A 208 0.67 12.86 9.48
N ASP A 209 -0.42 13.63 9.41
CA ASP A 209 -0.81 14.56 10.46
C ASP A 209 -1.16 13.87 11.80
N ASN A 210 -1.73 12.67 11.74
CA ASN A 210 -2.03 11.89 12.94
C ASN A 210 -0.81 11.17 13.53
N PHE A 211 0.19 10.84 12.70
CA PHE A 211 1.35 10.05 13.09
C PHE A 211 2.67 10.65 12.59
N PRO A 212 3.13 11.78 13.14
CA PRO A 212 4.32 12.49 12.67
C PRO A 212 5.63 11.69 12.84
N ASN A 213 5.62 10.67 13.68
CA ASN A 213 6.75 9.74 13.87
C ASN A 213 6.71 8.52 12.93
N CYS A 214 5.75 8.49 12.00
CA CYS A 214 5.62 7.46 10.99
C CYS A 214 5.99 8.02 9.61
N ASN A 215 7.07 7.54 9.01
CA ASN A 215 7.40 7.84 7.63
C ASN A 215 6.54 6.97 6.70
N ILE A 216 5.88 7.59 5.72
CA ILE A 216 5.09 6.89 4.71
C ILE A 216 5.89 6.83 3.41
N ILE A 217 6.32 5.65 3.04
CA ILE A 217 7.17 5.39 1.88
C ILE A 217 6.32 4.67 0.83
N GLY A 218 6.13 5.31 -0.32
CA GLY A 218 5.46 4.68 -1.46
C GLY A 218 6.46 4.03 -2.41
N ILE A 219 6.16 2.83 -2.89
CA ILE A 219 6.88 2.17 -3.97
C ILE A 219 5.87 1.78 -5.04
N ARG A 220 5.98 2.41 -6.22
CA ARG A 220 5.16 2.12 -7.37
C ARG A 220 5.95 1.35 -8.41
N LEU A 221 5.49 0.15 -8.75
CA LEU A 221 6.04 -0.61 -9.86
C LEU A 221 5.47 -0.10 -11.17
N LEU A 222 6.33 0.33 -12.09
CA LEU A 222 5.93 0.98 -13.34
C LEU A 222 6.31 0.13 -14.54
N GLN A 223 5.38 0.00 -15.47
CA GLN A 223 5.68 -0.42 -16.84
C GLN A 223 6.21 0.76 -17.66
N SER A 224 6.87 0.49 -18.79
CA SER A 224 7.54 1.54 -19.58
C SER A 224 6.60 2.66 -20.06
N GLY A 225 5.33 2.36 -20.30
CA GLY A 225 4.32 3.34 -20.73
C GLY A 225 3.70 4.18 -19.60
N GLU A 226 3.95 3.84 -18.34
CA GLU A 226 3.28 4.49 -17.18
C GLU A 226 4.09 5.64 -16.57
N VAL A 227 5.34 5.79 -16.96
CA VAL A 227 6.30 6.74 -16.34
C VAL A 227 5.85 8.18 -16.46
N SER A 228 5.38 8.59 -17.65
CA SER A 228 4.88 9.96 -17.87
C SER A 228 3.63 10.24 -17.03
N ARG A 229 2.71 9.26 -16.94
CA ARG A 229 1.50 9.36 -16.12
C ARG A 229 1.86 9.45 -14.63
N PHE A 230 2.82 8.65 -14.16
CA PHE A 230 3.32 8.70 -12.80
C PHE A 230 3.87 10.09 -12.43
N HIS A 231 4.72 10.68 -13.29
CA HIS A 231 5.23 12.03 -13.08
C HIS A 231 4.10 13.06 -13.10
N TYR A 232 3.21 12.98 -14.08
CA TYR A 232 2.07 13.89 -14.17
C TYR A 232 1.20 13.88 -12.90
N GLN A 233 0.98 12.71 -12.33
CA GLN A 233 0.10 12.54 -11.16
C GLN A 233 0.74 12.99 -9.86
N TYR A 234 2.04 12.77 -9.68
CA TYR A 234 2.71 12.91 -8.38
C TYR A 234 3.76 14.03 -8.32
N LYS A 235 4.12 14.64 -9.42
CA LYS A 235 5.03 15.76 -9.44
C LYS A 235 4.26 17.07 -9.33
N GLU A 236 4.57 17.87 -8.32
CA GLU A 236 3.81 19.10 -8.01
C GLU A 236 3.98 20.18 -9.09
N ASP A 237 5.18 20.33 -9.63
CA ASP A 237 5.57 21.54 -10.36
C ASP A 237 5.57 21.45 -11.88
N GLU A 238 5.27 20.35 -12.52
CA GLU A 238 5.21 20.35 -13.99
C GLU A 238 5.14 18.97 -14.65
N ASN A 239 4.92 18.99 -15.96
CA ASN A 239 4.90 17.85 -16.85
C ASN A 239 6.23 17.06 -16.83
N TYR A 240 6.16 15.82 -17.24
CA TYR A 240 7.31 14.95 -17.49
C TYR A 240 8.32 15.58 -18.45
N THR A 241 9.43 16.06 -17.90
CA THR A 241 10.45 16.83 -18.64
C THR A 241 11.45 15.94 -19.38
N ASP A 242 12.23 16.51 -20.30
CA ASP A 242 13.31 15.76 -20.96
C ASP A 242 14.42 15.34 -19.99
N GLN A 243 14.60 16.08 -18.89
CA GLN A 243 15.51 15.69 -17.82
C GLN A 243 15.00 14.45 -17.07
N ASP A 244 13.69 14.38 -16.80
CA ASP A 244 13.06 13.20 -16.19
C ASP A 244 13.21 11.98 -17.10
N LYS A 245 13.00 12.14 -18.42
CA LYS A 245 13.19 11.07 -19.42
C LYS A 245 14.65 10.56 -19.44
N LYS A 246 15.64 11.47 -19.44
CA LYS A 246 17.06 11.12 -19.36
C LYS A 246 17.40 10.40 -18.05
N SER A 247 16.89 10.89 -16.92
CA SER A 247 17.08 10.26 -15.61
C SER A 247 16.49 8.86 -15.59
N TRP A 248 15.24 8.71 -16.03
CA TRP A 248 14.56 7.41 -16.13
C TRP A 248 15.30 6.43 -17.04
N SER A 249 15.75 6.89 -18.22
CA SER A 249 16.49 6.04 -19.16
C SER A 249 17.74 5.45 -18.53
N LYS A 250 18.41 6.22 -17.68
CA LYS A 250 19.66 5.84 -17.00
C LYS A 250 19.43 4.98 -15.75
N THR A 251 18.45 5.34 -14.91
CA THR A 251 18.28 4.74 -13.58
C THR A 251 17.14 3.74 -13.50
N LYS A 252 16.20 3.80 -14.47
CA LYS A 252 14.93 3.04 -14.44
C LYS A 252 14.15 3.22 -13.12
N SER A 253 14.34 4.39 -12.48
CA SER A 253 13.66 4.79 -11.26
C SER A 253 13.42 6.29 -11.22
N ALA A 254 12.39 6.71 -10.53
CA ALA A 254 12.07 8.10 -10.21
C ALA A 254 11.87 8.24 -8.70
N ILE A 255 12.19 9.41 -8.15
CA ILE A 255 11.99 9.72 -6.72
C ILE A 255 11.22 11.02 -6.65
N LEU A 256 10.05 10.99 -6.01
CA LEU A 256 9.16 12.12 -5.83
C LEU A 256 8.83 12.31 -4.35
N LYS A 257 8.37 13.49 -3.99
CA LYS A 257 7.89 13.81 -2.63
C LYS A 257 6.51 14.48 -2.71
N PRO A 258 5.49 13.75 -3.17
CA PRO A 258 4.15 14.30 -3.23
C PRO A 258 3.53 14.38 -1.83
N THR A 259 2.52 15.22 -1.67
CA THR A 259 1.77 15.37 -0.43
C THR A 259 1.33 14.02 0.14
N GLY A 260 1.55 13.81 1.43
CA GLY A 260 1.18 12.62 2.17
C GLY A 260 2.19 11.45 2.08
N TYR A 261 3.22 11.57 1.25
CA TYR A 261 4.35 10.62 1.25
C TYR A 261 5.61 11.31 1.76
N SER A 262 6.31 10.70 2.69
CA SER A 262 7.69 11.11 3.02
C SER A 262 8.60 10.97 1.79
N VAL A 263 8.37 9.92 1.00
CA VAL A 263 8.99 9.70 -0.32
C VAL A 263 8.17 8.70 -1.14
N LEU A 264 8.10 8.92 -2.44
CA LEU A 264 7.47 8.02 -3.41
C LEU A 264 8.48 7.61 -4.49
N TYR A 265 8.71 6.31 -4.61
CA TYR A 265 9.57 5.71 -5.62
C TYR A 265 8.74 5.14 -6.77
N GLY A 266 9.07 5.54 -8.00
CA GLY A 266 8.67 4.83 -9.21
C GLY A 266 9.81 3.93 -9.67
N ILE A 267 9.59 2.63 -9.79
CA ILE A 267 10.62 1.65 -10.16
C ILE A 267 10.13 0.84 -11.36
N ALA A 268 10.97 0.67 -12.38
CA ALA A 268 10.63 -0.18 -13.51
C ALA A 268 10.49 -1.65 -13.03
N SER A 269 9.35 -2.28 -13.33
CA SER A 269 9.06 -3.67 -12.96
C SER A 269 10.10 -4.65 -13.46
N SER A 270 10.75 -4.38 -14.61
CA SER A 270 11.83 -5.19 -15.18
C SER A 270 13.11 -5.24 -14.33
N ARG A 271 13.24 -4.37 -13.32
CA ARG A 271 14.40 -4.33 -12.43
C ARG A 271 14.28 -5.25 -11.19
N LEU A 272 13.14 -5.84 -10.96
CA LEU A 272 12.93 -6.72 -9.80
C LEU A 272 13.61 -8.09 -9.95
N ASN A 273 13.94 -8.49 -11.17
CA ASN A 273 14.53 -9.80 -11.44
C ASN A 273 16.05 -9.88 -11.12
N GLU A 274 16.66 -8.76 -10.68
CA GLU A 274 18.07 -8.75 -10.28
C GLU A 274 18.17 -9.11 -8.79
N SER A 275 18.43 -10.38 -8.48
CA SER A 275 18.64 -10.86 -7.11
C SER A 275 20.06 -10.56 -6.62
N GLU A 276 20.19 -9.91 -5.48
CA GLU A 276 21.45 -9.79 -4.75
C GLU A 276 21.24 -10.28 -3.30
N GLU A 277 22.11 -11.18 -2.85
CA GLU A 277 22.14 -11.63 -1.46
C GLU A 277 22.80 -10.58 -0.56
N PHE A 278 22.19 -10.37 0.59
CA PHE A 278 22.65 -9.41 1.59
C PHE A 278 23.24 -10.16 2.81
N GLU A 279 24.55 -10.08 2.99
CA GLU A 279 25.21 -10.73 4.12
C GLU A 279 25.53 -9.74 5.26
N VAL A 280 24.97 -10.00 6.42
CA VAL A 280 25.30 -9.32 7.69
C VAL A 280 25.55 -10.37 8.77
N LYS A 281 26.58 -10.15 9.59
CA LYS A 281 26.87 -11.04 10.74
C LYS A 281 25.78 -10.88 11.81
N GLU A 282 25.45 -11.98 12.48
CA GLU A 282 24.62 -11.95 13.67
C GLU A 282 25.27 -11.02 14.73
N ASN A 283 24.46 -10.20 15.39
CA ASN A 283 24.93 -9.21 16.38
C ASN A 283 25.85 -8.10 15.84
N ALA A 284 25.77 -7.78 14.55
CA ALA A 284 26.49 -6.65 13.98
C ALA A 284 26.03 -5.32 14.61
N THR A 285 26.98 -4.43 14.88
CA THR A 285 26.69 -3.09 15.38
C THR A 285 25.98 -2.24 14.32
N LYS A 286 25.24 -1.20 14.73
CA LYS A 286 24.55 -0.27 13.82
C LYS A 286 25.47 0.28 12.72
N ALA A 287 26.73 0.57 13.06
CA ALA A 287 27.74 1.05 12.11
C ALA A 287 28.15 -0.04 11.09
N GLN A 288 28.30 -1.29 11.54
CA GLN A 288 28.63 -2.44 10.68
C GLN A 288 27.46 -2.76 9.74
N ILE A 289 26.22 -2.74 10.26
CA ILE A 289 25.00 -2.89 9.48
C ILE A 289 24.93 -1.83 8.38
N ARG A 290 25.13 -0.56 8.75
CA ARG A 290 25.13 0.58 7.82
C ARG A 290 26.25 0.45 6.76
N SER A 291 27.43 -0.02 7.16
CA SER A 291 28.57 -0.24 6.25
C SER A 291 28.32 -1.39 5.29
N ALA A 292 27.84 -2.55 5.78
CA ALA A 292 27.49 -3.70 4.95
C ALA A 292 26.38 -3.36 3.96
N PHE A 293 25.36 -2.63 4.40
CA PHE A 293 24.28 -2.12 3.58
C PHE A 293 24.81 -1.17 2.49
N LYS A 294 25.67 -0.20 2.85
CA LYS A 294 26.30 0.70 1.89
C LYS A 294 27.22 -0.02 0.90
N LYS A 295 27.88 -1.10 1.32
CA LYS A 295 28.71 -1.93 0.44
C LYS A 295 27.89 -2.70 -0.58
N ASN A 296 26.79 -3.30 -0.14
CA ASN A 296 25.83 -3.98 -1.02
C ASN A 296 25.20 -2.99 -2.03
N LEU A 297 24.86 -1.79 -1.56
CA LEU A 297 24.38 -0.70 -2.42
C LEU A 297 25.40 -0.19 -3.43
N LYS A 298 26.69 -0.39 -3.26
CA LYS A 298 27.73 0.01 -4.22
C LYS A 298 27.82 -0.90 -5.43
N ASN A 299 27.38 -2.15 -5.31
CA ASN A 299 27.40 -3.15 -6.38
C ASN A 299 26.11 -3.10 -7.22
N LYS A 300 26.03 -2.11 -8.10
CA LYS A 300 25.14 -2.02 -9.29
C LYS A 300 23.68 -2.44 -9.15
N SER A 301 22.74 -1.59 -8.75
CA SER A 301 21.40 -1.59 -9.35
C SER A 301 20.48 -0.50 -8.79
N SER A 302 19.30 -0.33 -9.36
CA SER A 302 18.29 0.68 -8.96
C SER A 302 17.72 0.47 -7.57
N ASN A 303 17.81 -0.73 -6.99
CA ASN A 303 17.46 -1.04 -5.60
C ASN A 303 18.31 -0.23 -4.59
N LYS A 304 19.51 0.19 -5.02
CA LYS A 304 20.45 1.01 -4.27
C LYS A 304 19.83 2.30 -3.70
N LYS A 305 19.04 3.03 -4.50
CA LYS A 305 18.46 4.31 -4.07
C LYS A 305 17.30 4.11 -3.09
N VAL A 306 16.47 3.10 -3.32
CA VAL A 306 15.35 2.76 -2.43
C VAL A 306 15.88 2.33 -1.07
N LEU A 307 16.81 1.39 -1.07
CA LEU A 307 17.40 0.87 0.16
C LEU A 307 18.28 1.91 0.88
N SER A 308 19.00 2.81 0.18
CA SER A 308 19.77 3.89 0.83
C SER A 308 18.88 4.87 1.58
N SER A 309 17.70 5.16 1.04
CA SER A 309 16.74 6.05 1.71
C SER A 309 16.21 5.46 3.01
N PHE A 310 16.09 4.13 3.13
CA PHE A 310 15.77 3.46 4.40
C PHE A 310 16.86 3.62 5.46
N VAL A 311 18.10 3.79 5.05
CA VAL A 311 19.25 3.92 5.98
C VAL A 311 19.46 5.35 6.43
N ASP A 312 19.10 6.32 5.61
CA ASP A 312 19.32 7.75 5.84
C ASP A 312 18.15 8.43 6.56
N MET A 313 16.99 7.75 6.71
CA MET A 313 15.86 8.13 7.56
C MET A 313 15.99 7.55 8.96
#